data_014a956f314d5bf1d8428b168603813d
#
_entry.id   014a956f314d5bf1d8428b168603813d
#
_cell.length_a   1.000
_cell.length_b   1.000
_cell.length_c   1.000
_cell.angle_alpha   90.00
_cell.angle_beta   90.00
_cell.angle_gamma   90.00
#
_symmetry.space_group_name_H-M   'P 1'
#
loop_
_entity.id
_entity.type
_entity.pdbx_description
1 polymer ?
#
loop_
_entity_poly.entity_id
_entity_poly.type
_entity_poly.pdbx_seq_one_letter_code
_entity_poly.pdbx_strand_id
1 'polypeptide(L)'
;MRAIWITRPGGPEALEVRDTADPEPGPGQVRVRVRAAITSAKFSPAALGLYPDAPKPPCVVGYEAAGVIDALGEGADGHAVGRRVLALTRFGGHADVVCAPAEQVLEIADEMSFEEAAAIPVNYLTAYHLLFRAANVRPGERVLVHMAAGGVGLAVLQLCRTVEGLVVFGTASAAKHDVLRAEGCTHPIDYRSTDYAAEVRRLTKGEGVDVVLDPLGGHDWRKGLKLLRPCGRLVAFGFANLTSGQRRRPARVAAQAAGIPLLTPLTLMNHNRTVSGVNIGHLWGETALLREELQAVLALWAAGSIKPHIDAVYSFTEAAAAHRRILRRQNVGKVLLTP
;
A
#
# COMPACT_ATOMS: atom_id res chain seq x y z
N MET A 1 22.60 -15.73 -3.71
CA MET A 1 21.16 -15.48 -3.80
C MET A 1 20.76 -15.00 -5.19
N ARG A 2 19.50 -15.16 -5.57
CA ARG A 2 18.93 -14.54 -6.76
C ARG A 2 18.17 -13.27 -6.35
N ALA A 3 18.31 -12.20 -7.14
CA ALA A 3 17.59 -10.96 -6.89
C ALA A 3 17.10 -10.34 -8.21
N ILE A 4 15.97 -9.62 -8.15
CA ILE A 4 15.42 -8.90 -9.29
C ILE A 4 16.00 -7.49 -9.28
N TRP A 5 16.89 -7.24 -10.21
CA TRP A 5 17.55 -5.96 -10.40
C TRP A 5 16.77 -5.06 -11.35
N ILE A 6 16.62 -3.81 -10.99
CA ILE A 6 16.28 -2.74 -11.91
C ILE A 6 17.58 -2.17 -12.45
N THR A 7 17.89 -2.45 -13.70
CA THR A 7 19.20 -2.11 -14.31
C THR A 7 19.26 -0.67 -14.79
N ARG A 8 18.11 -0.12 -15.21
CA ARG A 8 17.96 1.25 -15.72
C ARG A 8 16.50 1.74 -15.56
N PRO A 9 16.26 3.05 -15.59
CA PRO A 9 14.89 3.57 -15.74
C PRO A 9 14.28 3.10 -17.07
N GLY A 10 12.97 2.79 -17.07
CA GLY A 10 12.29 2.32 -18.28
C GLY A 10 11.04 1.52 -18.02
N GLY A 11 10.72 0.60 -18.91
CA GLY A 11 9.63 -0.34 -18.75
C GLY A 11 10.02 -1.60 -17.96
N PRO A 12 9.10 -2.56 -17.82
CA PRO A 12 9.37 -3.82 -17.13
C PRO A 12 10.51 -4.66 -17.74
N GLU A 13 10.91 -4.37 -18.98
CA GLU A 13 12.06 -4.96 -19.64
C GLU A 13 13.43 -4.58 -19.04
N ALA A 14 13.45 -3.62 -18.14
CA ALA A 14 14.65 -3.25 -17.38
C ALA A 14 14.84 -4.09 -16.10
N LEU A 15 13.96 -5.06 -15.88
CA LEU A 15 14.06 -6.01 -14.76
C LEU A 15 14.87 -7.23 -15.20
N GLU A 16 15.90 -7.57 -14.44
CA GLU A 16 16.76 -8.73 -14.67
C GLU A 16 16.94 -9.52 -13.39
N VAL A 17 16.75 -10.84 -13.45
CA VAL A 17 17.14 -11.73 -12.35
C VAL A 17 18.64 -12.00 -12.46
N ARG A 18 19.36 -11.75 -11.38
CA ARG A 18 20.81 -11.95 -11.30
C ARG A 18 21.19 -12.72 -10.06
N ASP A 19 22.20 -13.56 -10.19
CA ASP A 19 22.88 -14.17 -9.06
C ASP A 19 23.82 -13.15 -8.41
N THR A 20 23.85 -13.15 -7.09
CA THR A 20 24.74 -12.32 -6.28
C THR A 20 25.06 -13.05 -4.97
N ALA A 21 26.08 -12.62 -4.23
CA ALA A 21 26.38 -13.19 -2.93
C ALA A 21 25.21 -13.02 -1.95
N ASP A 22 25.00 -14.01 -1.07
CA ASP A 22 24.07 -13.87 0.03
C ASP A 22 24.56 -12.73 0.94
N PRO A 23 23.68 -11.85 1.42
CA PRO A 23 24.06 -10.86 2.40
C PRO A 23 24.31 -11.52 3.76
N GLU A 24 25.29 -11.01 4.51
CA GLU A 24 25.47 -11.39 5.90
C GLU A 24 24.72 -10.42 6.82
N PRO A 25 24.01 -10.91 7.87
CA PRO A 25 23.30 -10.04 8.78
C PRO A 25 24.29 -9.25 9.65
N GLY A 26 24.19 -7.93 9.61
CA GLY A 26 24.93 -7.04 10.49
C GLY A 26 24.38 -7.07 11.93
N PRO A 27 25.01 -6.33 12.87
CA PRO A 27 24.52 -6.22 14.24
C PRO A 27 23.04 -5.75 14.28
N GLY A 28 22.23 -6.41 15.10
CA GLY A 28 20.80 -6.15 15.23
C GLY A 28 19.94 -6.55 14.03
N GLN A 29 20.50 -7.32 13.09
CA GLN A 29 19.75 -7.79 11.91
C GLN A 29 19.50 -9.28 11.96
N VAL A 30 18.43 -9.71 11.29
CA VAL A 30 18.16 -11.11 10.97
C VAL A 30 18.24 -11.30 9.46
N ARG A 31 18.71 -12.47 9.03
CA ARG A 31 18.65 -12.86 7.61
C ARG A 31 17.46 -13.79 7.40
N VAL A 32 16.66 -13.46 6.38
CA VAL A 32 15.45 -14.21 6.03
C VAL A 32 15.62 -14.84 4.66
N ARG A 33 15.43 -16.15 4.57
CA ARG A 33 15.27 -16.87 3.33
C ARG A 33 13.84 -16.70 2.85
N VAL A 34 13.69 -15.90 1.82
CA VAL A 34 12.39 -15.44 1.31
C VAL A 34 11.64 -16.58 0.63
N ARG A 35 10.36 -16.67 0.90
CA ARG A 35 9.39 -17.58 0.25
C ARG A 35 8.38 -16.82 -0.61
N ALA A 36 8.04 -15.61 -0.20
CA ALA A 36 7.18 -14.72 -0.95
C ALA A 36 7.57 -13.25 -0.71
N ALA A 37 7.49 -12.45 -1.75
CA ALA A 37 7.65 -11.01 -1.72
C ALA A 37 6.51 -10.36 -2.52
N ILE A 38 6.32 -9.05 -2.41
CA ILE A 38 5.28 -8.36 -3.18
C ILE A 38 5.88 -7.44 -4.23
N THR A 39 5.15 -7.22 -5.31
CA THR A 39 5.46 -6.13 -6.23
C THR A 39 4.39 -5.06 -6.23
N SER A 40 4.75 -3.86 -6.61
CA SER A 40 3.89 -2.68 -6.61
C SER A 40 4.26 -1.76 -7.78
N ALA A 41 3.31 -0.92 -8.17
CA ALA A 41 3.56 0.09 -9.20
C ALA A 41 4.71 1.06 -8.85
N LYS A 42 4.96 1.29 -7.57
CA LYS A 42 6.07 2.13 -7.07
C LYS A 42 7.44 1.55 -7.43
N PHE A 43 7.54 0.23 -7.54
CA PHE A 43 8.79 -0.48 -7.86
C PHE A 43 8.95 -0.76 -9.34
N SER A 44 8.11 -0.19 -10.19
CA SER A 44 8.34 -0.28 -11.62
C SER A 44 9.55 0.56 -12.02
N PRO A 45 10.37 0.11 -12.97
CA PRO A 45 11.48 0.91 -13.49
C PRO A 45 11.05 2.29 -13.97
N ALA A 46 9.81 2.43 -14.44
CA ALA A 46 9.24 3.71 -14.87
C ALA A 46 8.96 4.68 -13.69
N ALA A 47 8.70 4.15 -12.51
CA ALA A 47 8.42 4.96 -11.31
C ALA A 47 9.68 5.40 -10.57
N LEU A 48 10.81 4.70 -10.74
CA LEU A 48 12.04 4.94 -9.98
C LEU A 48 12.57 6.37 -10.02
N GLY A 49 12.45 7.04 -11.13
CA GLY A 49 12.89 8.44 -11.22
C GLY A 49 11.88 9.46 -10.69
N LEU A 50 10.73 9.01 -10.16
CA LEU A 50 9.64 9.83 -9.64
C LEU A 50 9.45 9.61 -8.12
N TYR A 51 10.08 8.59 -7.56
CA TYR A 51 10.02 8.27 -6.15
C TYR A 51 11.32 8.75 -5.47
N PRO A 52 11.30 9.83 -4.68
CA PRO A 52 12.52 10.46 -4.16
C PRO A 52 13.40 9.52 -3.33
N ASP A 53 12.76 8.58 -2.61
CA ASP A 53 13.43 7.66 -1.71
C ASP A 53 13.97 6.41 -2.40
N ALA A 54 13.65 6.19 -3.67
CA ALA A 54 14.10 5.00 -4.39
C ALA A 54 15.61 5.06 -4.68
N PRO A 55 16.33 3.96 -4.49
CA PRO A 55 17.75 3.89 -4.84
C PRO A 55 17.93 4.09 -6.35
N LYS A 56 19.07 4.64 -6.73
CA LYS A 56 19.43 4.78 -8.15
C LYS A 56 19.74 3.40 -8.76
N PRO A 57 19.29 3.13 -9.98
CA PRO A 57 19.72 1.92 -10.69
C PRO A 57 21.25 1.87 -10.92
N PRO A 58 21.87 0.69 -10.91
CA PRO A 58 21.25 -0.61 -10.70
C PRO A 58 20.90 -0.86 -9.22
N CYS A 59 19.70 -1.37 -8.94
CA CYS A 59 19.23 -1.57 -7.56
C CYS A 59 18.23 -2.72 -7.45
N VAL A 60 18.11 -3.29 -6.25
CA VAL A 60 17.05 -4.21 -5.85
C VAL A 60 16.05 -3.46 -4.98
N VAL A 61 14.77 -3.56 -5.29
CA VAL A 61 13.67 -2.91 -4.57
C VAL A 61 12.84 -3.93 -3.79
N GLY A 62 11.72 -3.52 -3.23
CA GLY A 62 10.84 -4.37 -2.43
C GLY A 62 10.86 -3.93 -0.96
N TYR A 63 9.68 -3.72 -0.37
CA TYR A 63 9.53 -3.20 1.00
C TYR A 63 9.13 -4.26 1.99
N GLU A 64 8.77 -5.44 1.54
CA GLU A 64 8.25 -6.51 2.38
C GLU A 64 8.55 -7.88 1.78
N ALA A 65 8.78 -8.83 2.66
CA ALA A 65 8.98 -10.24 2.33
C ALA A 65 8.45 -11.12 3.47
N ALA A 66 8.17 -12.37 3.16
CA ALA A 66 7.92 -13.41 4.15
C ALA A 66 8.79 -14.63 3.87
N GLY A 67 9.22 -15.31 4.92
CA GLY A 67 10.10 -16.44 4.79
C GLY A 67 10.51 -17.03 6.13
N VAL A 68 11.71 -17.62 6.17
CA VAL A 68 12.26 -18.30 7.35
C VAL A 68 13.58 -17.65 7.71
N ILE A 69 13.80 -17.39 8.98
CA ILE A 69 15.09 -16.90 9.48
C ILE A 69 16.13 -18.01 9.32
N ASP A 70 17.25 -17.73 8.67
CA ASP A 70 18.34 -18.68 8.47
C ASP A 70 19.68 -18.25 9.13
N ALA A 71 19.80 -16.97 9.52
CA ALA A 71 20.94 -16.47 10.26
C ALA A 71 20.57 -15.24 11.12
N LEU A 72 21.31 -15.04 12.20
CA LEU A 72 21.15 -13.91 13.11
C LEU A 72 22.47 -13.12 13.19
N GLY A 73 22.39 -11.80 13.15
CA GLY A 73 23.48 -10.91 13.49
C GLY A 73 23.64 -10.77 15.01
N GLU A 74 24.75 -10.24 15.45
CA GLU A 74 24.99 -9.96 16.87
C GLU A 74 23.92 -9.03 17.43
N GLY A 75 23.36 -9.35 18.62
CA GLY A 75 22.32 -8.54 19.26
C GLY A 75 20.95 -8.60 18.58
N ALA A 76 20.68 -9.54 17.70
CA ALA A 76 19.35 -9.80 17.15
C ALA A 76 18.47 -10.61 18.13
N ASP A 77 18.33 -10.10 19.35
CA ASP A 77 17.62 -10.76 20.44
C ASP A 77 16.12 -10.92 20.16
N GLY A 78 15.52 -11.98 20.71
CA GLY A 78 14.10 -12.27 20.55
C GLY A 78 13.72 -13.01 19.27
N HIS A 79 14.69 -13.37 18.42
CA HIS A 79 14.52 -14.19 17.23
C HIS A 79 15.31 -15.50 17.29
N ALA A 80 14.87 -16.49 16.53
CA ALA A 80 15.58 -17.78 16.40
C ALA A 80 15.60 -18.25 14.94
N VAL A 81 16.69 -18.93 14.57
CA VAL A 81 16.80 -19.61 13.27
C VAL A 81 15.69 -20.67 13.15
N GLY A 82 15.12 -20.78 11.97
CA GLY A 82 13.99 -21.67 11.67
C GLY A 82 12.61 -21.04 11.90
N ARG A 83 12.51 -19.86 12.50
CA ARG A 83 11.20 -19.18 12.71
C ARG A 83 10.64 -18.63 11.41
N ARG A 84 9.33 -18.80 11.23
CA ARG A 84 8.56 -18.25 10.12
C ARG A 84 8.23 -16.79 10.41
N VAL A 85 8.52 -15.91 9.48
CA VAL A 85 8.43 -14.47 9.71
C VAL A 85 7.91 -13.71 8.48
N LEU A 86 7.34 -12.54 8.75
CA LEU A 86 7.25 -11.43 7.81
C LEU A 86 8.31 -10.38 8.17
N ALA A 87 8.83 -9.68 7.17
CA ALA A 87 9.85 -8.66 7.33
C ALA A 87 9.48 -7.40 6.56
N LEU A 88 9.61 -6.25 7.21
CA LEU A 88 9.61 -4.95 6.58
C LEU A 88 11.05 -4.65 6.12
N THR A 89 11.24 -4.46 4.82
CA THR A 89 12.53 -4.12 4.24
C THR A 89 12.44 -2.76 3.58
N ARG A 90 13.31 -1.83 3.90
CA ARG A 90 13.25 -0.51 3.25
C ARG A 90 13.45 -0.60 1.73
N PHE A 91 14.32 -1.53 1.31
CA PHE A 91 14.56 -1.98 -0.06
C PHE A 91 15.17 -3.38 0.01
N GLY A 92 15.39 -4.03 -1.15
CA GLY A 92 16.05 -5.34 -1.20
C GLY A 92 15.10 -6.54 -1.10
N GLY A 93 13.81 -6.33 -0.79
CA GLY A 93 12.86 -7.44 -0.63
C GLY A 93 12.57 -8.26 -1.90
N HIS A 94 12.96 -7.79 -3.08
CA HIS A 94 12.87 -8.57 -4.32
C HIS A 94 14.10 -9.48 -4.51
N ALA A 95 14.44 -10.24 -3.50
CA ALA A 95 15.53 -11.22 -3.48
C ALA A 95 15.10 -12.48 -2.74
N ASP A 96 15.74 -13.60 -2.97
CA ASP A 96 15.45 -14.86 -2.27
C ASP A 96 16.16 -14.95 -0.89
N VAL A 97 17.02 -13.97 -0.58
CA VAL A 97 17.61 -13.75 0.75
C VAL A 97 17.64 -12.26 1.05
N VAL A 98 17.23 -11.86 2.25
CA VAL A 98 17.24 -10.45 2.67
C VAL A 98 17.65 -10.34 4.13
N CYS A 99 18.42 -9.29 4.48
CA CYS A 99 18.65 -8.90 5.86
C CYS A 99 17.74 -7.75 6.24
N ALA A 100 17.14 -7.82 7.43
CA ALA A 100 16.28 -6.78 7.97
C ALA A 100 16.59 -6.53 9.45
N PRO A 101 16.38 -5.28 9.97
CA PRO A 101 16.47 -5.03 11.40
C PRO A 101 15.54 -5.96 12.18
N ALA A 102 16.02 -6.56 13.27
CA ALA A 102 15.25 -7.51 14.07
C ALA A 102 13.90 -6.93 14.56
N GLU A 103 13.88 -5.65 14.89
CA GLU A 103 12.68 -4.95 15.33
C GLU A 103 11.61 -4.75 14.21
N GLN A 104 11.99 -4.91 12.94
CA GLN A 104 11.12 -4.85 11.76
C GLN A 104 10.70 -6.24 11.26
N VAL A 105 11.00 -7.27 12.01
CA VAL A 105 10.64 -8.65 11.71
C VAL A 105 9.67 -9.15 12.77
N LEU A 106 8.58 -9.79 12.33
CA LEU A 106 7.57 -10.37 13.21
C LEU A 106 7.36 -11.83 12.84
N GLU A 107 7.24 -12.67 13.87
CA GLU A 107 6.85 -14.06 13.68
C GLU A 107 5.41 -14.16 13.19
N ILE A 108 5.15 -15.14 12.35
CA ILE A 108 3.83 -15.44 11.81
C ILE A 108 3.34 -16.80 12.31
N ALA A 109 2.03 -16.94 12.43
CA ALA A 109 1.40 -18.20 12.83
C ALA A 109 1.70 -19.31 11.81
N ASP A 110 1.72 -20.57 12.26
CA ASP A 110 2.02 -21.71 11.40
C ASP A 110 0.94 -21.90 10.31
N GLU A 111 -0.29 -21.51 10.58
CA GLU A 111 -1.44 -21.56 9.65
C GLU A 111 -1.39 -20.47 8.58
N MET A 112 -0.63 -19.38 8.80
CA MET A 112 -0.50 -18.30 7.81
C MET A 112 0.42 -18.74 6.68
N SER A 113 -0.05 -18.67 5.44
CA SER A 113 0.83 -18.91 4.29
C SER A 113 1.87 -17.78 4.14
N PHE A 114 3.00 -18.06 3.49
CA PHE A 114 4.00 -17.02 3.23
C PHE A 114 3.47 -15.95 2.27
N GLU A 115 2.57 -16.33 1.37
CA GLU A 115 1.89 -15.42 0.45
C GLU A 115 1.00 -14.44 1.21
N GLU A 116 0.19 -14.91 2.15
CA GLU A 116 -0.63 -14.04 3.01
C GLU A 116 0.26 -13.15 3.87
N ALA A 117 1.31 -13.71 4.48
CA ALA A 117 2.26 -12.98 5.29
C ALA A 117 2.99 -11.87 4.52
N ALA A 118 3.42 -12.14 3.27
CA ALA A 118 4.04 -11.14 2.42
C ALA A 118 3.04 -10.05 1.96
N ALA A 119 1.75 -10.37 1.87
CA ALA A 119 0.72 -9.44 1.39
C ALA A 119 0.25 -8.44 2.47
N ILE A 120 0.54 -8.71 3.75
CA ILE A 120 0.06 -7.90 4.89
C ILE A 120 0.88 -6.61 5.08
N PRO A 121 2.22 -6.60 5.25
CA PRO A 121 2.93 -5.55 5.95
C PRO A 121 2.58 -4.15 5.44
N VAL A 122 3.05 -3.78 4.26
CA VAL A 122 2.90 -2.39 3.78
C VAL A 122 1.45 -2.00 3.54
N ASN A 123 0.62 -2.90 3.01
CA ASN A 123 -0.74 -2.53 2.63
C ASN A 123 -1.68 -2.41 3.81
N TYR A 124 -1.68 -3.39 4.71
CA TYR A 124 -2.56 -3.35 5.89
C TYR A 124 -2.04 -2.35 6.92
N LEU A 125 -0.72 -2.23 7.08
CA LEU A 125 -0.14 -1.19 7.91
C LEU A 125 -0.53 0.20 7.40
N THR A 126 -0.43 0.45 6.08
CA THR A 126 -0.91 1.70 5.49
C THR A 126 -2.41 1.89 5.76
N ALA A 127 -3.24 0.89 5.50
CA ALA A 127 -4.68 0.97 5.69
C ALA A 127 -5.07 1.20 7.15
N TYR A 128 -4.42 0.50 8.09
CA TYR A 128 -4.62 0.66 9.52
C TYR A 128 -4.26 2.08 9.98
N HIS A 129 -3.09 2.55 9.60
CA HIS A 129 -2.62 3.90 9.91
C HIS A 129 -3.56 4.99 9.34
N LEU A 130 -4.02 4.81 8.09
CA LEU A 130 -4.97 5.72 7.44
C LEU A 130 -6.29 5.81 8.21
N LEU A 131 -6.88 4.67 8.57
CA LEU A 131 -8.20 4.61 9.21
C LEU A 131 -8.16 5.01 10.67
N PHE A 132 -7.28 4.39 11.44
CA PHE A 132 -7.35 4.46 12.90
C PHE A 132 -6.48 5.57 13.48
N ARG A 133 -5.34 5.88 12.86
CA ARG A 133 -4.46 6.92 13.38
C ARG A 133 -4.68 8.28 12.68
N ALA A 134 -4.68 8.32 11.36
CA ALA A 134 -4.77 9.58 10.64
C ALA A 134 -6.22 10.10 10.51
N ALA A 135 -7.17 9.23 10.12
CA ALA A 135 -8.58 9.58 10.01
C ALA A 135 -9.33 9.46 11.32
N ASN A 136 -8.88 8.62 12.25
CA ASN A 136 -9.58 8.30 13.49
C ASN A 136 -11.07 8.03 13.23
N VAL A 137 -11.33 7.05 12.36
CA VAL A 137 -12.67 6.70 11.88
C VAL A 137 -13.56 6.23 13.04
N ARG A 138 -14.84 6.60 13.00
CA ARG A 138 -15.81 6.34 14.07
C ARG A 138 -17.02 5.55 13.54
N PRO A 139 -17.70 4.80 14.39
CA PRO A 139 -18.94 4.12 14.01
C PRO A 139 -19.94 5.04 13.32
N GLY A 140 -20.62 4.52 12.30
CA GLY A 140 -21.64 5.22 11.54
C GLY A 140 -21.14 6.23 10.50
N GLU A 141 -19.82 6.44 10.37
CA GLU A 141 -19.27 7.40 9.40
C GLU A 141 -19.31 6.90 7.96
N ARG A 142 -19.22 7.83 7.03
CA ARG A 142 -19.15 7.62 5.58
C ARG A 142 -17.71 7.79 5.10
N VAL A 143 -17.15 6.75 4.49
CA VAL A 143 -15.74 6.73 4.04
C VAL A 143 -15.68 6.60 2.53
N LEU A 144 -15.02 7.54 1.84
CA LEU A 144 -14.70 7.43 0.42
C LEU A 144 -13.27 6.92 0.25
N VAL A 145 -13.14 5.80 -0.45
CA VAL A 145 -11.88 5.13 -0.73
C VAL A 145 -11.58 5.17 -2.22
N HIS A 146 -10.54 5.87 -2.61
CA HIS A 146 -10.08 5.85 -3.99
C HIS A 146 -9.16 4.66 -4.26
N MET A 147 -9.15 4.16 -5.53
CA MET A 147 -8.42 2.95 -5.92
C MET A 147 -8.78 1.73 -5.05
N ALA A 148 -10.06 1.60 -4.70
CA ALA A 148 -10.56 0.63 -3.71
C ALA A 148 -10.25 -0.84 -4.04
N ALA A 149 -10.04 -1.20 -5.31
CA ALA A 149 -9.65 -2.56 -5.72
C ALA A 149 -8.12 -2.79 -5.72
N GLY A 150 -7.32 -1.81 -5.30
CA GLY A 150 -5.88 -1.99 -5.11
C GLY A 150 -5.56 -2.65 -3.77
N GLY A 151 -4.29 -2.99 -3.54
CA GLY A 151 -3.90 -3.67 -2.30
C GLY A 151 -4.25 -2.90 -1.02
N VAL A 152 -3.92 -1.60 -0.94
CA VAL A 152 -4.32 -0.76 0.20
C VAL A 152 -5.84 -0.58 0.25
N GLY A 153 -6.50 -0.39 -0.93
CA GLY A 153 -7.94 -0.19 -0.99
C GLY A 153 -8.71 -1.38 -0.41
N LEU A 154 -8.39 -2.62 -0.81
CA LEU A 154 -9.04 -3.82 -0.26
C LEU A 154 -8.75 -3.99 1.23
N ALA A 155 -7.53 -3.71 1.68
CA ALA A 155 -7.19 -3.72 3.10
C ALA A 155 -8.06 -2.71 3.88
N VAL A 156 -8.25 -1.49 3.35
CA VAL A 156 -9.16 -0.49 3.93
C VAL A 156 -10.59 -1.02 4.01
N LEU A 157 -11.11 -1.64 2.93
CA LEU A 157 -12.48 -2.19 2.94
C LEU A 157 -12.65 -3.25 4.03
N GLN A 158 -11.69 -4.18 4.14
CA GLN A 158 -11.73 -5.22 5.18
C GLN A 158 -11.65 -4.64 6.59
N LEU A 159 -10.76 -3.67 6.83
CA LEU A 159 -10.66 -2.99 8.11
C LEU A 159 -11.92 -2.16 8.44
N CYS A 160 -12.58 -1.56 7.45
CA CYS A 160 -13.84 -0.87 7.66
C CYS A 160 -14.94 -1.80 8.21
N ARG A 161 -14.92 -3.11 7.87
CA ARG A 161 -15.87 -4.09 8.41
C ARG A 161 -15.72 -4.32 9.91
N THR A 162 -14.55 -3.99 10.47
CA THR A 162 -14.31 -4.12 11.92
C THR A 162 -14.85 -2.94 12.73
N VAL A 163 -15.39 -1.91 12.06
CA VAL A 163 -15.99 -0.73 12.69
C VAL A 163 -17.49 -0.70 12.36
N GLU A 164 -18.32 -0.61 13.40
CA GLU A 164 -19.76 -0.69 13.27
C GLU A 164 -20.37 0.43 12.41
N GLY A 165 -21.29 0.07 11.51
CA GLY A 165 -22.15 1.00 10.80
C GLY A 165 -21.45 1.88 9.75
N LEU A 166 -20.20 1.62 9.37
CA LEU A 166 -19.54 2.39 8.31
C LEU A 166 -20.24 2.21 6.97
N VAL A 167 -20.42 3.33 6.24
CA VAL A 167 -20.89 3.33 4.85
C VAL A 167 -19.70 3.64 3.94
N VAL A 168 -19.30 2.67 3.12
CA VAL A 168 -18.08 2.78 2.33
C VAL A 168 -18.38 2.99 0.85
N PHE A 169 -17.87 4.08 0.29
CA PHE A 169 -17.87 4.41 -1.13
C PHE A 169 -16.51 4.05 -1.73
N GLY A 170 -16.46 3.18 -2.72
CA GLY A 170 -15.20 2.70 -3.30
C GLY A 170 -15.08 3.00 -4.79
N THR A 171 -14.04 3.73 -5.23
CA THR A 171 -13.84 3.96 -6.67
C THR A 171 -13.01 2.85 -7.30
N ALA A 172 -13.57 2.18 -8.30
CA ALA A 172 -12.90 1.17 -9.12
C ALA A 172 -13.55 1.12 -10.51
N SER A 173 -13.00 0.33 -11.45
CA SER A 173 -13.71 0.02 -12.70
C SER A 173 -14.85 -0.98 -12.44
N ALA A 174 -15.92 -0.92 -13.24
CA ALA A 174 -17.11 -1.75 -13.07
C ALA A 174 -16.82 -3.25 -12.92
N ALA A 175 -15.88 -3.78 -13.70
CA ALA A 175 -15.48 -5.20 -13.64
C ALA A 175 -14.92 -5.68 -12.28
N LYS A 176 -14.65 -4.75 -11.36
CA LYS A 176 -14.12 -5.05 -10.01
C LYS A 176 -15.16 -4.85 -8.91
N HIS A 177 -16.37 -4.41 -9.24
CA HIS A 177 -17.38 -4.02 -8.25
C HIS A 177 -17.85 -5.19 -7.40
N ASP A 178 -17.94 -6.40 -7.95
CA ASP A 178 -18.40 -7.58 -7.18
C ASP A 178 -17.39 -7.92 -6.08
N VAL A 179 -16.10 -7.85 -6.39
CA VAL A 179 -15.06 -8.03 -5.36
C VAL A 179 -15.14 -6.93 -4.31
N LEU A 180 -15.34 -5.68 -4.71
CA LEU A 180 -15.49 -4.59 -3.74
C LEU A 180 -16.66 -4.83 -2.78
N ARG A 181 -17.82 -5.29 -3.29
CA ARG A 181 -18.99 -5.61 -2.46
C ARG A 181 -18.69 -6.76 -1.49
N ALA A 182 -18.05 -7.81 -1.98
CA ALA A 182 -17.65 -8.95 -1.15
C ALA A 182 -16.70 -8.52 -0.02
N GLU A 183 -15.86 -7.50 -0.27
CA GLU A 183 -14.91 -6.98 0.71
C GLU A 183 -15.49 -5.87 1.60
N GLY A 184 -16.79 -5.55 1.48
CA GLY A 184 -17.47 -4.62 2.39
C GLY A 184 -17.69 -3.21 1.84
N CYS A 185 -17.47 -2.97 0.54
CA CYS A 185 -17.83 -1.70 -0.08
C CYS A 185 -19.34 -1.59 -0.25
N THR A 186 -19.97 -0.60 0.40
CA THR A 186 -21.42 -0.36 0.30
C THR A 186 -21.82 0.17 -1.07
N HIS A 187 -21.03 1.11 -1.60
CA HIS A 187 -21.30 1.80 -2.85
C HIS A 187 -20.06 1.80 -3.76
N PRO A 188 -19.85 0.77 -4.58
CA PRO A 188 -18.80 0.81 -5.61
C PRO A 188 -19.19 1.77 -6.74
N ILE A 189 -18.26 2.65 -7.14
CA ILE A 189 -18.44 3.69 -8.15
C ILE A 189 -17.47 3.49 -9.29
N ASP A 190 -17.98 3.33 -10.51
CA ASP A 190 -17.13 3.25 -11.71
C ASP A 190 -16.64 4.64 -12.13
N TYR A 191 -15.40 4.95 -11.78
CA TYR A 191 -14.76 6.24 -12.11
C TYR A 191 -14.52 6.46 -13.61
N ARG A 192 -14.75 5.44 -14.46
CA ARG A 192 -14.56 5.54 -15.91
C ARG A 192 -15.80 6.10 -16.61
N SER A 193 -16.97 5.76 -16.10
CA SER A 193 -18.26 6.13 -16.68
C SER A 193 -19.00 7.22 -15.89
N THR A 194 -18.57 7.47 -14.64
CA THR A 194 -19.31 8.33 -13.70
C THR A 194 -18.36 9.33 -13.01
N ASP A 195 -18.80 10.58 -12.86
CA ASP A 195 -18.15 11.50 -11.93
C ASP A 195 -18.44 11.05 -10.50
N TYR A 196 -17.44 10.48 -9.86
CA TYR A 196 -17.58 9.95 -8.51
C TYR A 196 -18.06 10.99 -7.50
N ALA A 197 -17.71 12.28 -7.69
CA ALA A 197 -18.12 13.32 -6.77
C ALA A 197 -19.61 13.64 -6.89
N ALA A 198 -20.14 13.63 -8.11
CA ALA A 198 -21.59 13.77 -8.36
C ALA A 198 -22.34 12.57 -7.79
N GLU A 199 -21.82 11.37 -7.98
CA GLU A 199 -22.46 10.14 -7.50
C GLU A 199 -22.47 10.04 -5.97
N VAL A 200 -21.34 10.37 -5.30
CA VAL A 200 -21.31 10.46 -3.83
C VAL A 200 -22.36 11.45 -3.32
N ARG A 201 -22.46 12.66 -3.92
CA ARG A 201 -23.49 13.62 -3.53
C ARG A 201 -24.91 13.10 -3.74
N ARG A 202 -25.17 12.43 -4.84
CA ARG A 202 -26.46 11.81 -5.13
C ARG A 202 -26.83 10.77 -4.07
N LEU A 203 -25.90 9.85 -3.77
CA LEU A 203 -26.12 8.77 -2.81
C LEU A 203 -26.26 9.29 -1.37
N THR A 204 -25.56 10.37 -1.04
CA THR A 204 -25.62 10.99 0.30
C THR A 204 -26.67 12.11 0.40
N LYS A 205 -27.52 12.29 -0.61
CA LYS A 205 -28.53 13.37 -0.67
C LYS A 205 -27.94 14.77 -0.44
N GLY A 206 -26.69 14.97 -0.91
CA GLY A 206 -25.97 16.23 -0.78
C GLY A 206 -25.16 16.40 0.51
N GLU A 207 -25.31 15.52 1.50
CA GLU A 207 -24.59 15.64 2.79
C GLU A 207 -23.08 15.41 2.69
N GLY A 208 -22.63 14.57 1.76
CA GLY A 208 -21.21 14.22 1.60
C GLY A 208 -20.73 13.11 2.53
N VAL A 209 -19.41 13.06 2.76
CA VAL A 209 -18.74 12.00 3.51
C VAL A 209 -17.91 12.56 4.68
N ASP A 210 -17.65 11.72 5.66
CA ASP A 210 -16.86 12.08 6.85
C ASP A 210 -15.35 11.92 6.59
N VAL A 211 -14.96 10.91 5.80
CA VAL A 211 -13.56 10.60 5.50
C VAL A 211 -13.35 10.41 4.00
N VAL A 212 -12.26 10.98 3.49
CA VAL A 212 -11.75 10.72 2.13
C VAL A 212 -10.34 10.20 2.24
N LEU A 213 -10.09 8.98 1.74
CA LEU A 213 -8.76 8.38 1.63
C LEU A 213 -8.29 8.49 0.17
N ASP A 214 -7.29 9.35 -0.07
CA ASP A 214 -6.91 9.75 -1.43
C ASP A 214 -5.44 9.45 -1.78
N PRO A 215 -5.17 8.44 -2.61
CA PRO A 215 -3.87 8.20 -3.21
C PRO A 215 -3.68 8.88 -4.59
N LEU A 216 -4.67 9.61 -5.09
CA LEU A 216 -4.69 10.15 -6.46
C LEU A 216 -3.91 11.45 -6.58
N GLY A 217 -4.20 12.39 -5.70
CA GLY A 217 -3.56 13.71 -5.69
C GLY A 217 -4.09 14.70 -6.73
N GLY A 218 -3.55 15.92 -6.73
CA GLY A 218 -3.88 16.95 -7.67
C GLY A 218 -5.33 17.43 -7.57
N HIS A 219 -6.06 17.41 -8.67
CA HIS A 219 -7.48 17.83 -8.72
C HIS A 219 -8.39 16.99 -7.82
N ASP A 220 -8.07 15.72 -7.57
CA ASP A 220 -8.90 14.85 -6.74
C ASP A 220 -8.88 15.28 -5.27
N TRP A 221 -7.77 15.79 -4.74
CA TRP A 221 -7.77 16.39 -3.40
C TRP A 221 -8.75 17.55 -3.28
N ARG A 222 -8.84 18.42 -4.31
CA ARG A 222 -9.82 19.51 -4.33
C ARG A 222 -11.26 19.01 -4.40
N LYS A 223 -11.52 17.95 -5.19
CA LYS A 223 -12.83 17.31 -5.26
C LYS A 223 -13.18 16.65 -3.91
N GLY A 224 -12.23 15.90 -3.33
CA GLY A 224 -12.39 15.25 -2.03
C GLY A 224 -12.75 16.24 -0.92
N LEU A 225 -12.03 17.36 -0.83
CA LEU A 225 -12.34 18.43 0.13
C LEU A 225 -13.77 18.96 -0.01
N LYS A 226 -14.27 19.10 -1.25
CA LYS A 226 -15.64 19.57 -1.49
C LYS A 226 -16.72 18.54 -1.13
N LEU A 227 -16.34 17.26 -0.97
CA LEU A 227 -17.24 16.19 -0.54
C LEU A 227 -17.32 16.04 0.98
N LEU A 228 -16.36 16.62 1.71
CA LEU A 228 -16.34 16.51 3.16
C LEU A 228 -17.49 17.27 3.81
N ARG A 229 -18.15 16.63 4.74
CA ARG A 229 -19.06 17.25 5.72
C ARG A 229 -18.26 18.13 6.68
N PRO A 230 -18.93 19.01 7.45
CA PRO A 230 -18.28 19.63 8.62
C PRO A 230 -17.65 18.57 9.53
N CYS A 231 -16.47 18.84 10.07
CA CYS A 231 -15.64 17.92 10.84
C CYS A 231 -15.06 16.73 10.04
N GLY A 232 -15.23 16.74 8.71
CA GLY A 232 -14.69 15.71 7.84
C GLY A 232 -13.16 15.78 7.68
N ARG A 233 -12.55 14.64 7.32
CA ARG A 233 -11.09 14.47 7.19
C ARG A 233 -10.72 13.98 5.80
N LEU A 234 -9.75 14.64 5.15
CA LEU A 234 -9.09 14.13 3.95
C LEU A 234 -7.71 13.62 4.33
N VAL A 235 -7.43 12.36 4.05
CA VAL A 235 -6.11 11.76 4.25
C VAL A 235 -5.46 11.51 2.88
N ALA A 236 -4.44 12.28 2.56
CA ALA A 236 -3.64 12.14 1.35
C ALA A 236 -2.52 11.12 1.60
N PHE A 237 -2.42 10.07 0.78
CA PHE A 237 -1.38 9.05 0.94
C PHE A 237 -0.70 8.64 -0.37
N GLY A 238 -0.84 9.46 -1.40
CA GLY A 238 -0.20 9.24 -2.69
C GLY A 238 -0.49 10.35 -3.68
N PHE A 239 0.10 10.21 -4.86
CA PHE A 239 -0.05 11.14 -5.97
C PHE A 239 -0.07 10.38 -7.31
N ALA A 240 -0.90 9.35 -7.39
CA ALA A 240 -0.97 8.46 -8.55
C ALA A 240 -1.29 9.18 -9.87
N ASN A 241 -2.01 10.29 -9.84
CA ASN A 241 -2.28 11.10 -11.04
C ASN A 241 -1.04 11.78 -11.61
N LEU A 242 -0.05 12.08 -10.75
CA LEU A 242 1.23 12.67 -11.15
C LEU A 242 2.19 11.62 -11.73
N THR A 243 2.09 10.38 -11.23
CA THR A 243 3.04 9.28 -11.55
C THR A 243 2.48 8.26 -12.54
N SER A 244 1.18 8.29 -12.84
CA SER A 244 0.55 7.31 -13.72
C SER A 244 0.88 7.53 -15.19
N GLY A 245 1.36 6.47 -15.87
CA GLY A 245 1.63 6.41 -17.29
C GLY A 245 3.04 5.89 -17.60
N GLN A 246 3.21 5.25 -18.76
CA GLN A 246 4.49 4.72 -19.21
C GLN A 246 5.46 5.81 -19.71
N ARG A 247 4.97 7.03 -19.93
CA ARG A 247 5.77 8.18 -20.39
C ARG A 247 5.43 9.42 -19.57
N ARG A 248 6.46 10.15 -19.20
CA ARG A 248 6.31 11.47 -18.56
C ARG A 248 5.60 12.42 -19.53
N ARG A 249 4.47 13.00 -19.08
CA ARG A 249 3.74 14.06 -19.80
C ARG A 249 3.83 15.34 -18.97
N PRO A 250 4.84 16.20 -19.17
CA PRO A 250 5.09 17.34 -18.30
C PRO A 250 3.89 18.29 -18.20
N ALA A 251 3.15 18.50 -19.29
CA ALA A 251 1.92 19.30 -19.27
C ALA A 251 0.85 18.70 -18.33
N ARG A 252 0.70 17.37 -18.28
CA ARG A 252 -0.22 16.72 -17.35
C ARG A 252 0.22 16.86 -15.90
N VAL A 253 1.52 16.71 -15.66
CA VAL A 253 2.09 16.90 -14.30
C VAL A 253 1.86 18.34 -13.85
N ALA A 254 2.13 19.33 -14.68
CA ALA A 254 1.87 20.74 -14.39
C ALA A 254 0.40 21.03 -14.11
N ALA A 255 -0.53 20.48 -14.92
CA ALA A 255 -1.97 20.63 -14.72
C ALA A 255 -2.43 20.01 -13.39
N GLN A 256 -1.92 18.82 -13.04
CA GLN A 256 -2.24 18.21 -11.76
C GLN A 256 -1.65 18.97 -10.58
N ALA A 257 -0.42 19.48 -10.70
CA ALA A 257 0.20 20.33 -9.68
C ALA A 257 -0.59 21.62 -9.45
N ALA A 258 -1.07 22.28 -10.51
CA ALA A 258 -1.95 23.45 -10.43
C ALA A 258 -3.31 23.11 -9.78
N GLY A 259 -3.72 21.85 -9.82
CA GLY A 259 -4.92 21.35 -9.15
C GLY A 259 -4.79 21.15 -7.65
N ILE A 260 -3.57 21.15 -7.09
CA ILE A 260 -3.36 20.99 -5.65
C ILE A 260 -3.97 22.18 -4.91
N PRO A 261 -4.85 21.96 -3.92
CA PRO A 261 -5.44 23.06 -3.17
C PRO A 261 -4.39 23.71 -2.27
N LEU A 262 -4.34 25.05 -2.28
CA LEU A 262 -3.60 25.77 -1.26
C LEU A 262 -4.44 25.77 0.04
N LEU A 263 -3.94 25.15 1.06
CA LEU A 263 -4.60 25.00 2.35
C LEU A 263 -3.89 25.88 3.39
N THR A 264 -4.67 26.69 4.06
CA THR A 264 -4.22 27.49 5.20
C THR A 264 -5.00 27.11 6.45
N PRO A 265 -4.47 27.33 7.66
CA PRO A 265 -5.23 27.12 8.89
C PRO A 265 -6.58 27.84 8.87
N LEU A 266 -6.65 29.07 8.36
CA LEU A 266 -7.89 29.85 8.24
C LEU A 266 -8.91 29.15 7.33
N THR A 267 -8.47 28.63 6.20
CA THR A 267 -9.38 27.89 5.28
C THR A 267 -9.94 26.64 5.94
N LEU A 268 -9.10 25.90 6.69
CA LEU A 268 -9.52 24.69 7.41
C LEU A 268 -10.48 25.03 8.55
N MET A 269 -10.19 26.06 9.34
CA MET A 269 -11.04 26.55 10.43
C MET A 269 -12.43 27.00 9.92
N ASN A 270 -12.48 27.78 8.84
CA ASN A 270 -13.75 28.27 8.28
C ASN A 270 -14.68 27.16 7.81
N HIS A 271 -14.14 25.98 7.49
CA HIS A 271 -14.92 24.83 7.03
C HIS A 271 -14.98 23.70 8.05
N ASN A 272 -14.34 23.84 9.22
CA ASN A 272 -14.20 22.76 10.22
C ASN A 272 -13.72 21.45 9.58
N ARG A 273 -12.60 21.47 8.85
CA ARG A 273 -12.05 20.31 8.14
C ARG A 273 -10.64 20.00 8.58
N THR A 274 -10.27 18.72 8.51
CA THR A 274 -8.90 18.27 8.76
C THR A 274 -8.30 17.73 7.46
N VAL A 275 -7.04 18.03 7.23
CA VAL A 275 -6.25 17.41 6.15
C VAL A 275 -4.98 16.86 6.76
N SER A 276 -4.71 15.59 6.49
CA SER A 276 -3.49 14.92 6.91
C SER A 276 -2.79 14.26 5.72
N GLY A 277 -1.49 14.06 5.84
CA GLY A 277 -0.67 13.32 4.88
C GLY A 277 -0.07 12.08 5.52
N VAL A 278 -0.05 10.97 4.81
CA VAL A 278 0.55 9.72 5.26
C VAL A 278 1.51 9.18 4.20
N ASN A 279 2.75 8.94 4.60
CA ASN A 279 3.73 8.18 3.85
C ASN A 279 4.45 7.22 4.79
N ILE A 280 3.99 5.98 4.84
CA ILE A 280 4.57 4.94 5.72
C ILE A 280 6.07 4.77 5.48
N GLY A 281 6.55 4.97 4.24
CA GLY A 281 7.98 4.91 3.94
C GLY A 281 8.83 5.95 4.69
N HIS A 282 8.25 7.04 5.18
CA HIS A 282 8.92 8.05 6.00
C HIS A 282 8.78 7.79 7.50
N LEU A 283 8.00 6.79 7.90
CA LEU A 283 7.88 6.34 9.30
C LEU A 283 8.77 5.14 9.62
N TRP A 284 9.72 4.80 8.73
CA TRP A 284 10.55 3.60 8.90
C TRP A 284 11.40 3.58 10.17
N GLY A 285 11.72 4.75 10.72
CA GLY A 285 12.40 4.90 12.01
C GLY A 285 11.49 4.81 13.23
N GLU A 286 10.16 4.88 13.04
CA GLU A 286 9.18 4.77 14.12
C GLU A 286 8.84 3.29 14.38
N THR A 287 9.85 2.49 14.68
CA THR A 287 9.76 1.02 14.72
C THR A 287 8.73 0.52 15.73
N ALA A 288 8.66 1.14 16.91
CA ALA A 288 7.68 0.78 17.94
C ALA A 288 6.25 1.00 17.47
N LEU A 289 5.97 2.13 16.81
CA LEU A 289 4.66 2.45 16.26
C LEU A 289 4.26 1.46 15.17
N LEU A 290 5.16 1.22 14.20
CA LEU A 290 4.89 0.31 13.10
C LEU A 290 4.68 -1.12 13.58
N ARG A 291 5.43 -1.54 14.60
CA ARG A 291 5.29 -2.85 15.22
C ARG A 291 3.95 -3.00 15.94
N GLU A 292 3.53 -2.00 16.73
CA GLU A 292 2.22 -1.97 17.40
C GLU A 292 1.07 -2.13 16.39
N GLU A 293 1.08 -1.31 15.34
CA GLU A 293 0.03 -1.34 14.31
C GLU A 293 0.04 -2.67 13.54
N LEU A 294 1.22 -3.22 13.22
CA LEU A 294 1.33 -4.49 12.51
C LEU A 294 0.88 -5.68 13.38
N GLN A 295 1.17 -5.65 14.68
CA GLN A 295 0.65 -6.65 15.64
C GLN A 295 -0.88 -6.61 15.73
N ALA A 296 -1.48 -5.40 15.74
CA ALA A 296 -2.93 -5.26 15.70
C ALA A 296 -3.53 -5.83 14.40
N VAL A 297 -2.87 -5.62 13.25
CA VAL A 297 -3.27 -6.23 11.96
C VAL A 297 -3.17 -7.75 12.01
N LEU A 298 -2.08 -8.31 12.55
CA LEU A 298 -1.92 -9.77 12.69
C LEU A 298 -2.98 -10.38 13.62
N ALA A 299 -3.35 -9.67 14.69
CA ALA A 299 -4.45 -10.10 15.57
C ALA A 299 -5.80 -10.14 14.83
N LEU A 300 -6.08 -9.17 13.96
CA LEU A 300 -7.29 -9.18 13.11
C LEU A 300 -7.27 -10.32 12.09
N TRP A 301 -6.10 -10.68 11.55
CA TRP A 301 -5.96 -11.85 10.70
C TRP A 301 -6.24 -13.14 11.49
N ALA A 302 -5.64 -13.30 12.66
CA ALA A 302 -5.85 -14.46 13.53
C ALA A 302 -7.33 -14.62 13.95
N ALA A 303 -8.04 -13.51 14.13
CA ALA A 303 -9.48 -13.50 14.39
C ALA A 303 -10.35 -13.77 13.14
N GLY A 304 -9.76 -13.96 11.97
CA GLY A 304 -10.49 -14.13 10.71
C GLY A 304 -11.21 -12.88 10.19
N SER A 305 -10.94 -11.71 10.78
CA SER A 305 -11.59 -10.45 10.40
C SER A 305 -11.07 -9.90 9.08
N ILE A 306 -9.83 -10.20 8.74
CA ILE A 306 -9.17 -9.83 7.49
C ILE A 306 -8.52 -11.03 6.84
N LYS A 307 -8.46 -11.01 5.50
CA LYS A 307 -7.73 -11.99 4.70
C LYS A 307 -7.14 -11.31 3.46
N PRO A 308 -5.82 -11.28 3.28
CA PRO A 308 -5.20 -10.63 2.13
C PRO A 308 -5.71 -11.18 0.80
N HIS A 309 -6.16 -10.30 -0.09
CA HIS A 309 -6.59 -10.69 -1.43
C HIS A 309 -5.40 -10.77 -2.37
N ILE A 310 -5.04 -12.00 -2.74
CA ILE A 310 -3.92 -12.30 -3.66
C ILE A 310 -4.49 -12.49 -5.06
N ASP A 311 -4.13 -11.60 -5.96
CA ASP A 311 -4.59 -11.58 -7.35
C ASP A 311 -3.83 -12.59 -8.23
N ALA A 312 -2.52 -12.63 -8.07
CA ALA A 312 -1.65 -13.53 -8.82
C ALA A 312 -0.29 -13.70 -8.13
N VAL A 313 0.33 -14.85 -8.34
CA VAL A 313 1.69 -15.17 -7.92
C VAL A 313 2.52 -15.45 -9.17
N TYR A 314 3.69 -14.83 -9.26
CA TYR A 314 4.66 -14.99 -10.34
C TYR A 314 6.01 -15.42 -9.78
N SER A 315 6.76 -16.20 -10.55
CA SER A 315 8.18 -16.45 -10.22
C SER A 315 9.02 -15.19 -10.44
N PHE A 316 10.21 -15.12 -9.85
CA PHE A 316 11.14 -14.03 -10.09
C PHE A 316 11.47 -13.84 -11.58
N THR A 317 11.54 -14.93 -12.33
CA THR A 317 11.78 -14.89 -13.79
C THR A 317 10.63 -14.23 -14.57
N GLU A 318 9.44 -14.19 -13.98
CA GLU A 318 8.24 -13.57 -14.56
C GLU A 318 7.97 -12.16 -14.01
N ALA A 319 8.91 -11.56 -13.26
CA ALA A 319 8.75 -10.24 -12.63
C ALA A 319 8.26 -9.17 -13.62
N ALA A 320 8.75 -9.19 -14.86
CA ALA A 320 8.29 -8.27 -15.90
C ALA A 320 6.80 -8.44 -16.23
N ALA A 321 6.25 -9.66 -16.19
CA ALA A 321 4.83 -9.92 -16.40
C ALA A 321 4.00 -9.43 -15.21
N ALA A 322 4.46 -9.67 -13.98
CA ALA A 322 3.86 -9.17 -12.75
C ALA A 322 3.73 -7.63 -12.76
N HIS A 323 4.81 -6.94 -13.12
CA HIS A 323 4.81 -5.48 -13.25
C HIS A 323 3.87 -4.99 -14.35
N ARG A 324 3.85 -5.65 -15.52
CA ARG A 324 2.90 -5.30 -16.60
C ARG A 324 1.45 -5.41 -16.15
N ARG A 325 1.08 -6.44 -15.39
CA ARG A 325 -0.27 -6.63 -14.83
C ARG A 325 -0.69 -5.44 -13.98
N ILE A 326 0.17 -4.99 -13.07
CA ILE A 326 -0.08 -3.83 -12.21
C ILE A 326 -0.17 -2.53 -13.02
N LEU A 327 0.77 -2.29 -13.91
CA LEU A 327 0.81 -1.07 -14.73
C LEU A 327 -0.42 -0.94 -15.64
N ARG A 328 -0.99 -2.07 -16.08
CA ARG A 328 -2.25 -2.13 -16.85
C ARG A 328 -3.50 -2.04 -15.97
N ARG A 329 -3.34 -1.93 -14.63
CA ARG A 329 -4.43 -1.88 -13.65
C ARG A 329 -5.37 -3.10 -13.74
N GLN A 330 -4.83 -4.27 -14.10
CA GLN A 330 -5.57 -5.53 -14.24
C GLN A 330 -5.75 -6.24 -12.89
N ASN A 331 -4.86 -5.97 -11.93
CA ASN A 331 -4.87 -6.62 -10.62
C ASN A 331 -6.07 -6.20 -9.77
N VAL A 332 -6.51 -7.14 -8.94
CA VAL A 332 -7.39 -6.92 -7.78
C VAL A 332 -6.61 -7.35 -6.54
N GLY A 333 -6.29 -6.41 -5.66
CA GLY A 333 -5.42 -6.74 -4.51
C GLY A 333 -3.94 -6.85 -4.87
N LYS A 334 -3.27 -7.86 -4.31
CA LYS A 334 -1.81 -8.04 -4.33
C LYS A 334 -1.33 -8.92 -5.46
N VAL A 335 -0.20 -8.54 -6.04
CA VAL A 335 0.58 -9.39 -6.96
C VAL A 335 1.88 -9.76 -6.26
N LEU A 336 2.15 -11.05 -6.17
CA LEU A 336 3.28 -11.61 -5.46
C LEU A 336 4.38 -12.07 -6.41
N LEU A 337 5.57 -12.15 -5.87
CA LEU A 337 6.76 -12.71 -6.49
C LEU A 337 7.31 -13.81 -5.58
N THR A 338 7.62 -14.95 -6.14
CA THR A 338 8.27 -16.07 -5.44
C THR A 338 9.63 -16.38 -6.07
N PRO A 339 10.62 -16.75 -5.26
CA PRO A 339 11.93 -17.19 -5.75
C PRO A 339 11.88 -18.32 -6.76
#